data_4965b731ae494af4a85a85b924188226
#
_entry.id   4965b731ae494af4a85a85b924188226
#
_cell.length_a   1.000
_cell.length_b   1.000
_cell.length_c   1.000
_cell.angle_alpha   90.00
_cell.angle_beta   90.00
_cell.angle_gamma   90.00
#
_symmetry.space_group_name_H-M   'P 1'
#
loop_
_entity.id
_entity.type
_entity.pdbx_description
1 polymer ?
#
loop_
_entity_poly.entity_id
_entity_poly.type
_entity_poly.pdbx_seq_one_letter_code
_entity_poly.pdbx_strand_id
1 'polypeptide(L)'
;LLAHLVKIGEKTATASAYPLYELEDESLPEVGSYSVVLDSKDNAVCIIKTTKVYVVPFNEVSKEHAYKEGEGDKSLDYWKRVHEDFFSKCLSEVGLKFTTDMKVVCEEFVVVEGA
;
A
#
# COMPACT_ATOMS: atom_id res chain seq x y z
N LEU A 1 4.55 6.36 -6.17
CA LEU A 1 3.71 5.25 -6.56
C LEU A 1 4.13 4.72 -7.93
N LEU A 2 4.19 3.45 -8.05
CA LEU A 2 4.61 2.79 -9.26
C LEU A 2 3.42 2.48 -10.17
N ALA A 3 2.81 3.56 -10.70
CA ALA A 3 1.59 3.47 -11.50
C ALA A 3 1.74 2.54 -12.71
N HIS A 4 2.92 2.50 -13.31
CA HIS A 4 3.20 1.60 -14.42
C HIS A 4 3.02 0.13 -14.03
N LEU A 5 3.53 -0.26 -12.84
CA LEU A 5 3.38 -1.63 -12.34
C LEU A 5 1.93 -2.00 -12.08
N VAL A 6 1.14 -1.04 -11.62
CA VAL A 6 -0.30 -1.24 -11.42
C VAL A 6 -0.98 -1.49 -12.76
N LYS A 7 -0.69 -0.65 -13.76
CA LYS A 7 -1.32 -0.73 -15.08
C LYS A 7 -1.06 -2.06 -15.78
N ILE A 8 0.16 -2.60 -15.68
CA ILE A 8 0.50 -3.87 -16.32
C ILE A 8 0.18 -5.10 -15.48
N GLY A 9 -0.39 -4.92 -14.28
CA GLY A 9 -0.80 -6.02 -13.42
C GLY A 9 0.29 -6.64 -12.57
N GLU A 10 1.48 -6.04 -12.52
CA GLU A 10 2.58 -6.51 -11.67
C GLU A 10 2.38 -6.11 -10.21
N LYS A 11 1.75 -4.96 -9.96
CA LYS A 11 1.41 -4.50 -8.62
C LYS A 11 -0.10 -4.59 -8.43
N THR A 12 -0.53 -5.50 -7.54
CA THR A 12 -1.95 -5.76 -7.26
C THR A 12 -2.29 -5.56 -5.79
N ALA A 13 -1.36 -5.02 -5.01
CA ALA A 13 -1.56 -4.75 -3.60
C ALA A 13 -0.75 -3.52 -3.15
N THR A 14 -1.18 -2.92 -2.06
CA THR A 14 -0.47 -1.80 -1.44
C THR A 14 -0.63 -1.87 0.07
N ALA A 15 0.16 -1.06 0.78
CA ALA A 15 0.16 -1.03 2.23
C ALA A 15 0.24 0.41 2.73
N SER A 16 -0.41 0.66 3.86
CA SER A 16 -0.39 1.97 4.52
C SER A 16 -0.34 1.80 6.03
N ALA A 17 0.12 2.84 6.73
CA ALA A 17 0.28 2.81 8.18
C ALA A 17 -1.07 3.07 8.86
N TYR A 18 -1.54 2.10 9.63
CA TYR A 18 -2.80 2.22 10.37
C TYR A 18 -2.83 3.44 11.31
N PRO A 19 -1.75 3.75 12.06
CA PRO A 19 -1.76 4.91 12.96
C PRO A 19 -2.09 6.24 12.28
N LEU A 20 -1.77 6.38 10.99
CA LEU A 20 -2.08 7.62 10.26
C LEU A 20 -3.58 7.78 10.02
N TYR A 21 -4.31 6.69 9.83
CA TYR A 21 -5.77 6.73 9.71
C TYR A 21 -6.40 7.17 11.03
N GLU A 22 -5.90 6.65 12.15
CA GLU A 22 -6.40 7.04 13.47
C GLU A 22 -6.12 8.52 13.77
N LEU A 23 -4.91 8.98 13.45
CA LEU A 23 -4.49 10.36 13.70
C LEU A 23 -5.33 11.37 12.91
N GLU A 24 -5.65 11.04 11.66
CA GLU A 24 -6.39 11.92 10.76
C GLU A 24 -7.90 11.67 10.79
N ASP A 25 -8.35 10.74 11.63
CA ASP A 25 -9.77 10.33 11.73
C ASP A 25 -10.34 9.93 10.36
N GLU A 26 -9.53 9.23 9.56
CA GLU A 26 -9.92 8.75 8.24
C GLU A 26 -10.41 7.31 8.28
N SER A 27 -11.38 7.01 7.43
CA SER A 27 -11.85 5.63 7.23
C SER A 27 -10.82 4.83 6.44
N LEU A 28 -10.74 3.53 6.76
CA LEU A 28 -9.91 2.60 5.99
C LEU A 28 -10.49 2.42 4.59
N PRO A 29 -9.65 1.98 3.61
CA PRO A 29 -10.16 1.61 2.29
C PRO A 29 -11.28 0.58 2.42
N GLU A 30 -12.27 0.64 1.53
CA GLU A 30 -13.41 -0.28 1.56
C GLU A 30 -13.38 -1.20 0.35
N VAL A 31 -13.73 -2.48 0.58
CA VAL A 31 -13.91 -3.44 -0.50
C VAL A 31 -15.04 -2.94 -1.42
N GLY A 32 -14.79 -2.98 -2.71
CA GLY A 32 -15.74 -2.49 -3.72
C GLY A 32 -15.54 -1.04 -4.14
N SER A 33 -14.70 -0.29 -3.44
CA SER A 33 -14.40 1.10 -3.79
C SER A 33 -13.53 1.19 -5.04
N TYR A 34 -13.72 2.25 -5.81
CA TYR A 34 -12.91 2.55 -6.98
C TYR A 34 -11.94 3.68 -6.67
N SER A 35 -10.77 3.63 -7.28
CA SER A 35 -9.75 4.68 -7.15
C SER A 35 -9.06 4.90 -8.48
N VAL A 36 -8.69 6.15 -8.74
CA VAL A 36 -7.91 6.52 -9.92
C VAL A 36 -6.44 6.49 -9.54
N VAL A 37 -5.63 5.74 -10.30
CA VAL A 37 -4.19 5.69 -10.10
C VAL A 37 -3.55 6.78 -10.96
N LEU A 38 -2.76 7.63 -10.33
CA LEU A 38 -2.07 8.74 -10.98
C LEU A 38 -0.57 8.44 -11.12
N ASP A 39 0.03 8.95 -12.19
CA ASP A 39 1.48 8.91 -12.33
C ASP A 39 2.12 10.10 -11.56
N SER A 40 3.45 10.24 -11.65
CA SER A 40 4.19 11.29 -10.96
C SER A 40 3.86 12.71 -11.43
N LYS A 41 3.15 12.84 -12.55
CA LYS A 41 2.71 14.12 -13.12
C LYS A 41 1.21 14.34 -12.94
N ASP A 42 0.58 13.55 -12.07
CA ASP A 42 -0.86 13.59 -11.78
C ASP A 42 -1.76 13.26 -12.98
N ASN A 43 -1.22 12.54 -13.98
CA ASN A 43 -2.03 12.03 -15.08
C ASN A 43 -2.70 10.72 -14.67
N ALA A 44 -3.97 10.55 -15.03
CA ALA A 44 -4.70 9.32 -14.77
C ALA A 44 -4.13 8.18 -15.62
N VAL A 45 -3.76 7.07 -14.98
CA VAL A 45 -3.16 5.90 -15.63
C VAL A 45 -4.18 4.79 -15.78
N CYS A 46 -4.93 4.51 -14.72
CA CYS A 46 -5.96 3.47 -14.73
C CYS A 46 -6.91 3.67 -13.56
N ILE A 47 -7.99 2.91 -13.57
CA ILE A 47 -8.93 2.82 -12.45
C ILE A 47 -8.82 1.43 -11.84
N ILE A 48 -8.72 1.38 -10.53
CA ILE A 48 -8.65 0.12 -9.77
C ILE A 48 -9.88 -0.03 -8.88
N LYS A 49 -10.22 -1.29 -8.59
CA LYS A 49 -11.27 -1.62 -7.63
C LYS A 49 -10.64 -2.41 -6.49
N THR A 50 -10.88 -1.98 -5.26
CA THR A 50 -10.41 -2.67 -4.06
C THR A 50 -11.18 -3.96 -3.88
N THR A 51 -10.46 -5.09 -3.75
CA THR A 51 -11.07 -6.41 -3.62
C THR A 51 -10.89 -7.02 -2.24
N LYS A 52 -9.88 -6.58 -1.49
CA LYS A 52 -9.59 -7.11 -0.15
C LYS A 52 -8.90 -6.05 0.69
N VAL A 53 -9.30 -5.94 1.96
CA VAL A 53 -8.67 -5.06 2.95
C VAL A 53 -8.53 -5.85 4.25
N TYR A 54 -7.33 -5.82 4.83
CA TYR A 54 -7.10 -6.41 6.14
C TYR A 54 -5.97 -5.67 6.86
N VAL A 55 -5.93 -5.84 8.18
CA VAL A 55 -4.95 -5.16 9.04
C VAL A 55 -4.13 -6.22 9.77
N VAL A 56 -2.80 -6.10 9.69
CA VAL A 56 -1.87 -6.99 10.40
C VAL A 56 -0.72 -6.18 10.98
N PRO A 57 -0.04 -6.66 12.03
CA PRO A 57 1.21 -6.04 12.47
C PRO A 57 2.26 -6.09 11.36
N PHE A 58 3.13 -5.09 11.29
CA PHE A 58 4.18 -5.03 10.29
C PHE A 58 4.99 -6.33 10.21
N ASN A 59 5.35 -6.90 11.36
CA ASN A 59 6.17 -8.12 11.41
C ASN A 59 5.40 -9.39 11.01
N GLU A 60 4.09 -9.28 10.73
CA GLU A 60 3.27 -10.41 10.27
C GLU A 60 2.81 -10.27 8.82
N VAL A 61 3.27 -9.23 8.12
CA VAL A 61 2.97 -9.11 6.69
C VAL A 61 3.55 -10.30 5.94
N SER A 62 2.74 -10.93 5.08
CA SER A 62 3.11 -12.17 4.42
C SER A 62 3.99 -11.93 3.19
N LYS A 63 4.73 -12.97 2.81
CA LYS A 63 5.51 -12.94 1.57
C LYS A 63 4.60 -12.89 0.34
N GLU A 64 3.39 -13.44 0.44
CA GLU A 64 2.38 -13.37 -0.62
C GLU A 64 1.96 -11.92 -0.87
N HIS A 65 1.74 -11.16 0.20
CA HIS A 65 1.42 -9.73 0.08
C HIS A 65 2.58 -8.97 -0.56
N ALA A 66 3.81 -9.21 -0.10
CA ALA A 66 5.00 -8.56 -0.66
C ALA A 66 5.14 -8.85 -2.15
N TYR A 67 4.88 -10.08 -2.58
CA TYR A 67 4.90 -10.45 -3.98
C TYR A 67 3.85 -9.68 -4.78
N LYS A 68 2.64 -9.55 -4.24
CA LYS A 68 1.55 -8.82 -4.89
C LYS A 68 1.80 -7.31 -4.99
N GLU A 69 2.59 -6.74 -4.10
CA GLU A 69 3.00 -5.34 -4.24
C GLU A 69 3.94 -5.15 -5.42
N GLY A 70 4.63 -6.20 -5.85
CA GLY A 70 5.32 -6.27 -7.14
C GLY A 70 6.56 -5.40 -7.29
N GLU A 71 7.10 -4.87 -6.20
CA GLU A 71 8.23 -3.93 -6.25
C GLU A 71 9.54 -4.62 -5.97
N GLY A 72 10.61 -4.10 -6.57
CA GLY A 72 11.94 -4.66 -6.43
C GLY A 72 12.01 -6.11 -6.89
N ASP A 73 12.62 -6.98 -6.09
CA ASP A 73 12.69 -8.42 -6.38
C ASP A 73 11.44 -9.17 -5.91
N LYS A 74 10.43 -8.48 -5.42
CA LYS A 74 9.15 -9.01 -4.91
C LYS A 74 9.28 -9.85 -3.65
N SER A 75 10.45 -9.82 -2.98
CA SER A 75 10.68 -10.57 -1.76
C SER A 75 10.14 -9.86 -0.53
N LEU A 76 9.87 -10.63 0.53
CA LEU A 76 9.47 -10.06 1.81
C LEU A 76 10.60 -9.25 2.45
N ASP A 77 11.85 -9.68 2.28
CA ASP A 77 13.01 -8.95 2.81
C ASP A 77 13.12 -7.56 2.19
N TYR A 78 12.95 -7.45 0.87
CA TYR A 78 12.92 -6.17 0.17
C TYR A 78 11.76 -5.32 0.68
N TRP A 79 10.57 -5.91 0.79
CA TRP A 79 9.37 -5.22 1.23
C TRP A 79 9.56 -4.63 2.64
N LYS A 80 10.08 -5.44 3.57
CA LYS A 80 10.32 -5.00 4.95
C LYS A 80 11.30 -3.84 5.03
N ARG A 81 12.42 -3.94 4.32
CA ARG A 81 13.46 -2.91 4.32
C ARG A 81 12.93 -1.58 3.79
N VAL A 82 12.25 -1.61 2.67
CA VAL A 82 11.72 -0.41 2.02
C VAL A 82 10.59 0.21 2.85
N HIS A 83 9.68 -0.61 3.35
CA HIS A 83 8.53 -0.11 4.09
C HIS A 83 8.89 0.34 5.51
N GLU A 84 9.88 -0.27 6.15
CA GLU A 84 10.38 0.24 7.43
C GLU A 84 10.90 1.66 7.28
N ASP A 85 11.68 1.92 6.23
CA ASP A 85 12.19 3.25 5.94
C ASP A 85 11.06 4.23 5.61
N PHE A 86 10.16 3.83 4.75
CA PHE A 86 9.02 4.66 4.33
C PHE A 86 8.10 5.00 5.51
N PHE A 87 7.68 4.00 6.28
CA PHE A 87 6.79 4.21 7.41
C PHE A 87 7.47 5.03 8.52
N SER A 88 8.77 4.80 8.75
CA SER A 88 9.53 5.60 9.72
C SER A 88 9.51 7.08 9.37
N LYS A 89 9.68 7.41 8.11
CA LYS A 89 9.63 8.80 7.64
C LYS A 89 8.22 9.39 7.79
N CYS A 90 7.20 8.66 7.34
CA CYS A 90 5.82 9.16 7.41
C CYS A 90 5.37 9.40 8.86
N LEU A 91 5.71 8.49 9.77
CA LEU A 91 5.35 8.63 11.17
C LEU A 91 6.13 9.75 11.85
N SER A 92 7.42 9.87 11.53
CA SER A 92 8.28 10.93 12.06
C SER A 92 7.75 12.33 11.75
N GLU A 93 7.19 12.52 10.56
CA GLU A 93 6.64 13.81 10.14
C GLU A 93 5.45 14.26 10.97
N VAL A 94 4.77 13.33 11.64
CA VAL A 94 3.61 13.62 12.49
C VAL A 94 3.89 13.34 13.97
N GLY A 95 5.17 13.21 14.34
CA GLY A 95 5.59 13.04 15.73
C GLY A 95 5.38 11.64 16.29
N LEU A 96 5.20 10.64 15.43
CA LEU A 96 5.04 9.24 15.82
C LEU A 96 6.30 8.46 15.53
N LYS A 97 6.44 7.29 16.18
CA LYS A 97 7.60 6.42 16.02
C LYS A 97 7.19 5.07 15.44
N PHE A 98 7.96 4.61 14.45
CA PHE A 98 7.77 3.28 13.89
C PHE A 98 8.20 2.20 14.89
N THR A 99 7.40 1.13 15.00
CA THR A 99 7.77 -0.10 15.72
C THR A 99 7.39 -1.29 14.84
N THR A 100 8.05 -2.43 15.05
CA THR A 100 7.81 -3.62 14.22
C THR A 100 6.45 -4.26 14.44
N ASP A 101 5.76 -3.91 15.51
CA ASP A 101 4.39 -4.37 15.77
C ASP A 101 3.32 -3.36 15.33
N MET A 102 3.74 -2.26 14.68
CA MET A 102 2.81 -1.28 14.14
C MET A 102 1.83 -1.96 13.17
N LYS A 103 0.55 -1.61 13.29
CA LYS A 103 -0.46 -2.15 12.38
C LYS A 103 -0.32 -1.56 10.99
N VAL A 104 -0.47 -2.42 10.00
CA VAL A 104 -0.39 -2.07 8.58
C VAL A 104 -1.71 -2.43 7.93
N VAL A 105 -2.26 -1.50 7.16
CA VAL A 105 -3.45 -1.74 6.34
C VAL A 105 -2.98 -2.29 5.01
N CYS A 106 -3.37 -3.53 4.72
CA CYS A 106 -3.05 -4.19 3.46
C CYS A 106 -4.27 -4.16 2.56
N GLU A 107 -4.07 -3.74 1.33
CA GLU A 107 -5.15 -3.60 0.35
C GLU A 107 -4.78 -4.33 -0.93
N GLU A 108 -5.71 -5.15 -1.43
CA GLU A 108 -5.58 -5.79 -2.75
C GLU A 108 -6.60 -5.19 -3.70
N PHE A 109 -6.24 -5.09 -4.96
CA PHE A 109 -7.08 -4.46 -5.98
C PHE A 109 -6.88 -5.10 -7.35
N VAL A 110 -7.79 -4.77 -8.27
CA VAL A 110 -7.69 -5.17 -9.67
C VAL A 110 -7.88 -3.94 -10.55
N VAL A 111 -7.24 -3.93 -11.72
CA VAL A 111 -7.46 -2.89 -12.71
C VAL A 111 -8.78 -3.18 -13.40
N VAL A 112 -9.69 -2.20 -13.40
CA VAL A 112 -11.01 -2.34 -14.04
C VAL A 112 -11.12 -1.51 -15.31
N GLU A 113 -10.29 -0.47 -15.47
CA GLU A 113 -10.26 0.36 -16.67
C GLU A 113 -8.92 1.05 -16.81
N GLY A 114 -8.32 1.01 -18.01
CA GLY A 114 -7.15 1.79 -18.37
C GLY A 114 -7.55 3.18 -18.82
N ALA A 115 -6.74 4.16 -18.45
CA ALA A 115 -6.98 5.53 -18.90
C ALA A 115 -6.29 5.83 -20.23
#